data_63299fe28af398ad6c1fecdaec74c2db
#
_entry.id   63299fe28af398ad6c1fecdaec74c2db
#
_cell.length_a   1.000
_cell.length_b   1.000
_cell.length_c   1.000
_cell.angle_alpha   90.00
_cell.angle_beta   90.00
_cell.angle_gamma   90.00
#
_symmetry.space_group_name_H-M   'P 1'
#
loop_
_entity.id
_entity.type
_entity.pdbx_description
1 polymer ?
#
loop_
_entity_poly.entity_id
_entity_poly.type
_entity_poly.pdbx_seq_one_letter_code
_entity_poly.pdbx_strand_id
1 'polypeptide(L)'
;MGVPKLDWKTKTTIILVSGKAGVGKTTFSNLFIKNLPEEVRKYSGKYSFASGIKFAAKVMGWDGLKDERGRKFLQNIGRIGRQYDVNLWVQNMINLIEDINITPLDYIIIDDWRFPNECRWFVERLNEYEVYTVRIYAPNREILKNTPEYNDISETALLEFSDGYYDYFYNNEGTLEELEEQVKSIIYQILEI
;
A
#
# COMPACT_ATOMS: atom_id res chain seq x y z
N MET A 1 0.30 -20.56 -33.98
CA MET A 1 0.01 -19.12 -33.71
C MET A 1 0.84 -18.73 -32.52
N GLY A 2 1.83 -17.85 -32.73
CA GLY A 2 2.74 -17.42 -31.67
C GLY A 2 1.98 -16.58 -30.64
N VAL A 3 2.15 -16.90 -29.37
CA VAL A 3 1.73 -16.05 -28.26
C VAL A 3 2.38 -14.68 -28.47
N PRO A 4 1.63 -13.56 -28.49
CA PRO A 4 2.26 -12.26 -28.58
C PRO A 4 3.25 -12.16 -27.40
N LYS A 5 4.51 -11.86 -27.69
CA LYS A 5 5.45 -11.42 -26.66
C LYS A 5 4.82 -10.16 -26.07
N LEU A 6 4.31 -10.25 -24.84
CA LEU A 6 4.07 -9.04 -24.03
C LEU A 6 5.38 -8.26 -24.07
N ASP A 7 5.31 -7.05 -24.58
CA ASP A 7 6.40 -6.09 -24.44
C ASP A 7 6.59 -5.91 -22.93
N TRP A 8 7.71 -6.42 -22.42
CA TRP A 8 8.00 -6.40 -20.99
C TRP A 8 7.98 -4.95 -20.54
N LYS A 9 7.09 -4.63 -19.62
CA LYS A 9 7.01 -3.29 -19.03
C LYS A 9 8.42 -2.84 -18.65
N THR A 10 8.80 -1.70 -19.17
CA THR A 10 10.10 -1.09 -18.86
C THR A 10 10.12 -0.50 -17.45
N LYS A 11 8.96 -0.45 -16.77
CA LYS A 11 8.77 0.15 -15.44
C LYS A 11 7.98 -0.76 -14.53
N THR A 12 8.36 -0.77 -13.25
CA THR A 12 7.55 -1.40 -12.21
C THR A 12 6.30 -0.56 -11.92
N THR A 13 5.13 -1.16 -11.89
CA THR A 13 3.89 -0.49 -11.51
C THR A 13 3.71 -0.53 -9.99
N ILE A 14 3.59 0.63 -9.38
CA ILE A 14 3.34 0.82 -7.95
C ILE A 14 1.87 1.15 -7.74
N ILE A 15 1.20 0.39 -6.88
CA ILE A 15 -0.18 0.65 -6.48
C ILE A 15 -0.20 1.01 -5.00
N LEU A 16 -0.41 2.28 -4.71
CA LEU A 16 -0.47 2.83 -3.36
C LEU A 16 -1.92 2.81 -2.87
N VAL A 17 -2.19 2.03 -1.83
CA VAL A 17 -3.54 1.90 -1.26
C VAL A 17 -3.61 2.63 0.07
N SER A 18 -4.50 3.61 0.17
CA SER A 18 -4.75 4.40 1.37
C SER A 18 -6.16 4.22 1.92
N GLY A 19 -6.38 4.68 3.14
CA GLY A 19 -7.66 4.62 3.86
C GLY A 19 -7.45 4.39 5.36
N LYS A 20 -8.47 4.69 6.15
CA LYS A 20 -8.45 4.51 7.61
C LYS A 20 -8.25 3.03 8.00
N ALA A 21 -7.93 2.79 9.27
CA ALA A 21 -7.83 1.42 9.78
C ALA A 21 -9.21 0.71 9.72
N GLY A 22 -9.23 -0.54 9.21
CA GLY A 22 -10.44 -1.36 9.12
C GLY A 22 -11.22 -1.26 7.80
N VAL A 23 -10.96 -0.26 6.95
CA VAL A 23 -11.76 -0.03 5.72
C VAL A 23 -11.56 -1.08 4.60
N GLY A 24 -10.67 -2.08 4.78
CA GLY A 24 -10.52 -3.19 3.82
C GLY A 24 -9.30 -3.10 2.90
N LYS A 25 -8.31 -2.24 3.16
CA LYS A 25 -7.08 -2.13 2.33
C LYS A 25 -6.38 -3.46 2.07
N THR A 26 -6.16 -4.25 3.10
CA THR A 26 -5.49 -5.56 2.99
C THR A 26 -6.33 -6.56 2.18
N THR A 27 -7.65 -6.51 2.32
CA THR A 27 -8.58 -7.34 1.52
C THR A 27 -8.50 -6.93 0.06
N PHE A 28 -8.56 -5.64 -0.25
CA PHE A 28 -8.38 -5.10 -1.59
C PHE A 28 -7.06 -5.59 -2.22
N SER A 29 -5.95 -5.43 -1.51
CA SER A 29 -4.62 -5.82 -2.02
C SER A 29 -4.48 -7.32 -2.24
N ASN A 30 -5.08 -8.15 -1.39
CA ASN A 30 -5.11 -9.60 -1.58
C ASN A 30 -5.95 -9.99 -2.81
N LEU A 31 -7.11 -9.36 -2.99
CA LEU A 31 -7.95 -9.56 -4.17
C LEU A 31 -7.25 -9.07 -5.45
N PHE A 32 -6.53 -7.97 -5.38
CA PHE A 32 -5.76 -7.45 -6.50
C PHE A 32 -4.74 -8.49 -6.99
N ILE A 33 -3.88 -8.99 -6.10
CA ILE A 33 -2.89 -10.04 -6.46
C ILE A 33 -3.60 -11.30 -6.97
N LYS A 34 -4.67 -11.75 -6.30
CA LYS A 34 -5.42 -12.96 -6.67
C LYS A 34 -5.97 -12.89 -8.09
N ASN A 35 -6.48 -11.72 -8.49
CA ASN A 35 -7.16 -11.54 -9.78
C ASN A 35 -6.23 -11.07 -10.92
N LEU A 36 -4.93 -10.84 -10.66
CA LEU A 36 -3.96 -10.63 -11.73
C LEU A 36 -3.83 -11.88 -12.62
N PRO A 37 -3.63 -11.73 -13.95
CA PRO A 37 -3.26 -12.83 -14.83
C PRO A 37 -2.06 -13.60 -14.26
N GLU A 38 -2.02 -14.93 -14.48
CA GLU A 38 -0.99 -15.79 -13.87
C GLU A 38 0.42 -15.37 -14.28
N GLU A 39 0.59 -14.95 -15.54
CA GLU A 39 1.87 -14.49 -16.09
C GLU A 39 2.41 -13.26 -15.38
N VAL A 40 1.51 -12.37 -14.96
CA VAL A 40 1.83 -11.11 -14.25
C VAL A 40 1.97 -11.38 -12.75
N ARG A 41 1.06 -12.18 -12.19
CA ARG A 41 0.98 -12.44 -10.74
C ARG A 41 2.28 -12.99 -10.16
N LYS A 42 2.99 -13.85 -10.88
CA LYS A 42 4.27 -14.44 -10.45
C LYS A 42 5.39 -13.42 -10.26
N TYR A 43 5.26 -12.25 -10.91
CA TYR A 43 6.19 -11.11 -10.78
C TYR A 43 5.54 -9.95 -10.03
N SER A 44 4.60 -10.24 -9.14
CA SER A 44 3.88 -9.23 -8.37
C SER A 44 4.01 -9.50 -6.88
N GLY A 45 4.06 -8.45 -6.08
CA GLY A 45 4.19 -8.58 -4.63
C GLY A 45 3.40 -7.55 -3.84
N LYS A 46 3.04 -7.94 -2.62
CA LYS A 46 2.44 -7.03 -1.64
C LYS A 46 3.46 -6.65 -0.58
N TYR A 47 3.61 -5.36 -0.37
CA TYR A 47 4.58 -4.77 0.55
C TYR A 47 3.93 -3.75 1.48
N SER A 48 4.69 -3.27 2.47
CA SER A 48 4.20 -2.34 3.48
C SER A 48 5.37 -1.46 3.96
N PHE A 49 5.19 -0.16 4.00
CA PHE A 49 6.14 0.77 4.62
C PHE A 49 6.38 0.45 6.09
N ALA A 50 5.34 -0.06 6.77
CA ALA A 50 5.45 -0.47 8.16
C ALA A 50 6.24 -1.78 8.38
N SER A 51 6.75 -2.46 7.35
CA SER A 51 7.53 -3.69 7.52
C SER A 51 8.80 -3.44 8.32
N GLY A 52 9.56 -2.38 7.98
CA GLY A 52 10.75 -1.97 8.71
C GLY A 52 10.44 -1.53 10.15
N ILE A 53 9.33 -0.81 10.34
CA ILE A 53 8.85 -0.40 11.68
C ILE A 53 8.58 -1.63 12.55
N LYS A 54 7.87 -2.62 12.01
CA LYS A 54 7.54 -3.87 12.73
C LYS A 54 8.80 -4.70 13.02
N PHE A 55 9.74 -4.73 12.08
CA PHE A 55 11.02 -5.41 12.29
C PHE A 55 11.79 -4.75 13.44
N ALA A 56 11.96 -3.42 13.41
CA ALA A 56 12.62 -2.68 14.49
C ALA A 56 11.91 -2.90 15.84
N ALA A 57 10.57 -2.86 15.88
CA ALA A 57 9.80 -3.12 17.07
C ALA A 57 10.05 -4.54 17.63
N LYS A 58 10.12 -5.54 16.76
CA LYS A 58 10.41 -6.93 17.14
C LYS A 58 11.80 -7.07 17.76
N VAL A 59 12.80 -6.44 17.17
CA VAL A 59 14.17 -6.40 17.72
C VAL A 59 14.19 -5.75 19.10
N MET A 60 13.33 -4.75 19.34
CA MET A 60 13.14 -4.09 20.63
C MET A 60 12.24 -4.86 21.63
N GLY A 61 11.78 -6.08 21.28
CA GLY A 61 10.99 -6.94 22.17
C GLY A 61 9.48 -6.79 22.05
N TRP A 62 8.95 -6.20 20.96
CA TRP A 62 7.51 -6.18 20.72
C TRP A 62 6.95 -7.60 20.54
N ASP A 63 5.88 -7.90 21.28
CA ASP A 63 5.21 -9.21 21.28
C ASP A 63 4.42 -9.53 20.00
N GLY A 64 4.18 -8.54 19.14
CA GLY A 64 3.41 -8.65 17.88
C GLY A 64 1.95 -8.26 18.02
N LEU A 65 1.47 -7.97 19.24
CA LEU A 65 0.08 -7.58 19.47
C LEU A 65 -0.17 -6.13 19.03
N LYS A 66 -1.29 -5.92 18.34
CA LYS A 66 -1.76 -4.60 17.89
C LYS A 66 -2.87 -4.07 18.80
N ASP A 67 -2.72 -4.29 20.11
CA ASP A 67 -3.51 -3.60 21.12
C ASP A 67 -3.11 -2.09 21.19
N GLU A 68 -3.69 -1.34 22.08
CA GLU A 68 -3.40 0.09 22.27
C GLU A 68 -1.90 0.34 22.51
N ARG A 69 -1.27 -0.44 23.41
CA ARG A 69 0.16 -0.33 23.73
C ARG A 69 1.04 -0.64 22.52
N GLY A 70 0.75 -1.73 21.78
CA GLY A 70 1.49 -2.13 20.61
C GLY A 70 1.36 -1.14 19.47
N ARG A 71 0.15 -0.58 19.23
CA ARG A 71 -0.07 0.48 18.23
C ARG A 71 0.73 1.73 18.56
N LYS A 72 0.67 2.22 19.80
CA LYS A 72 1.42 3.39 20.27
C LYS A 72 2.93 3.17 20.14
N PHE A 73 3.41 1.97 20.41
CA PHE A 73 4.82 1.63 20.26
C PHE A 73 5.25 1.71 18.78
N LEU A 74 4.49 1.11 17.86
CA LEU A 74 4.77 1.18 16.42
C LEU A 74 4.70 2.62 15.88
N GLN A 75 3.73 3.42 16.30
CA GLN A 75 3.61 4.83 15.94
C GLN A 75 4.83 5.63 16.39
N ASN A 76 5.32 5.39 17.61
CA ASN A 76 6.52 6.06 18.12
C ASN A 76 7.78 5.73 17.31
N ILE A 77 8.01 4.43 16.99
CA ILE A 77 9.14 4.02 16.14
C ILE A 77 9.01 4.67 14.76
N GLY A 78 7.84 4.62 14.16
CA GLY A 78 7.57 5.24 12.87
C GLY A 78 7.87 6.74 12.87
N ARG A 79 7.45 7.45 13.93
CA ARG A 79 7.71 8.89 14.10
C ARG A 79 9.20 9.20 14.26
N ILE A 80 9.90 8.47 15.13
CA ILE A 80 11.35 8.66 15.36
C ILE A 80 12.12 8.45 14.06
N GLY A 81 11.81 7.39 13.29
CA GLY A 81 12.46 7.16 12.01
C GLY A 81 12.24 8.31 11.02
N ARG A 82 11.01 8.83 10.90
CA ARG A 82 10.70 9.97 10.03
C ARG A 82 11.30 11.31 10.51
N GLN A 83 11.58 11.46 11.80
CA GLN A 83 12.33 12.62 12.32
C GLN A 83 13.81 12.55 11.94
N TYR A 84 14.37 11.36 11.83
CA TYR A 84 15.74 11.17 11.38
C TYR A 84 15.86 11.37 9.86
N ASP A 85 15.02 10.68 9.08
CA ASP A 85 14.87 10.84 7.64
C ASP A 85 13.41 10.60 7.26
N VAL A 86 12.79 11.59 6.62
CA VAL A 86 11.38 11.50 6.21
C VAL A 86 11.10 10.31 5.30
N ASN A 87 12.08 9.87 4.51
CA ASN A 87 12.00 8.75 3.57
C ASN A 87 12.56 7.44 4.12
N LEU A 88 13.00 7.39 5.38
CA LEU A 88 13.64 6.21 5.96
C LEU A 88 12.85 4.91 5.69
N TRP A 89 11.53 4.95 5.93
CA TRP A 89 10.69 3.75 5.79
C TRP A 89 10.41 3.38 4.34
N VAL A 90 10.40 4.36 3.43
CA VAL A 90 10.31 4.12 1.99
C VAL A 90 11.58 3.43 1.51
N GLN A 91 12.75 3.99 1.82
CA GLN A 91 14.06 3.43 1.45
C GLN A 91 14.24 2.03 2.02
N ASN A 92 13.88 1.84 3.30
CA ASN A 92 13.95 0.52 3.94
C ASN A 92 13.09 -0.53 3.21
N MET A 93 11.88 -0.16 2.77
CA MET A 93 11.02 -1.05 2.02
C MET A 93 11.60 -1.35 0.62
N ILE A 94 12.11 -0.35 -0.09
CA ILE A 94 12.70 -0.54 -1.43
C ILE A 94 13.93 -1.44 -1.34
N ASN A 95 14.85 -1.19 -0.41
CA ASN A 95 16.01 -2.05 -0.19
C ASN A 95 15.59 -3.50 0.09
N LEU A 96 14.56 -3.70 0.91
CA LEU A 96 14.04 -5.05 1.17
C LEU A 96 13.52 -5.72 -0.10
N ILE A 97 12.82 -4.98 -0.97
CA ILE A 97 12.32 -5.51 -2.24
C ILE A 97 13.47 -5.92 -3.15
N GLU A 98 14.50 -5.08 -3.27
CA GLU A 98 15.69 -5.35 -4.08
C GLU A 98 16.50 -6.54 -3.55
N ASP A 99 16.65 -6.66 -2.22
CA ASP A 99 17.39 -7.73 -1.58
C ASP A 99 16.75 -9.12 -1.76
N ILE A 100 15.43 -9.21 -1.79
CA ILE A 100 14.70 -10.49 -1.85
C ILE A 100 14.27 -10.91 -3.26
N ASN A 101 14.28 -10.01 -4.23
CA ASN A 101 13.84 -10.29 -5.59
C ASN A 101 15.04 -10.28 -6.55
N ILE A 102 15.36 -11.45 -7.09
CA ILE A 102 16.43 -11.62 -8.11
C ILE A 102 16.00 -10.99 -9.44
N THR A 103 14.70 -10.94 -9.71
CA THR A 103 14.12 -10.32 -10.90
C THR A 103 13.26 -9.14 -10.50
N PRO A 104 13.26 -8.03 -11.28
CA PRO A 104 12.36 -6.92 -11.03
C PRO A 104 10.91 -7.38 -10.97
N LEU A 105 10.12 -6.77 -10.09
CA LEU A 105 8.68 -7.01 -10.01
C LEU A 105 7.94 -6.12 -11.01
N ASP A 106 6.93 -6.69 -11.66
CA ASP A 106 6.06 -5.94 -12.57
C ASP A 106 5.06 -5.07 -11.79
N TYR A 107 4.53 -5.60 -10.68
CA TYR A 107 3.55 -4.92 -9.83
C TYR A 107 3.91 -5.02 -8.36
N ILE A 108 3.91 -3.88 -7.69
CA ILE A 108 4.11 -3.75 -6.24
C ILE A 108 2.88 -3.06 -5.65
N ILE A 109 2.14 -3.80 -4.82
CA ILE A 109 0.98 -3.27 -4.11
C ILE A 109 1.40 -2.93 -2.67
N ILE A 110 1.20 -1.66 -2.28
CA ILE A 110 1.54 -1.16 -0.95
C ILE A 110 0.24 -0.78 -0.24
N ASP A 111 -0.16 -1.54 0.77
CA ASP A 111 -1.49 -1.46 1.40
C ASP A 111 -1.54 -0.58 2.67
N ASP A 112 -0.51 0.20 2.90
CA ASP A 112 -0.42 1.08 4.08
C ASP A 112 0.12 2.48 3.77
N TRP A 113 -0.17 3.00 2.59
CA TRP A 113 0.15 4.38 2.25
C TRP A 113 -0.58 5.36 3.20
N ARG A 114 0.22 6.19 3.90
CA ARG A 114 -0.26 7.07 4.98
C ARG A 114 0.32 8.48 4.95
N PHE A 115 1.43 8.70 4.27
CA PHE A 115 2.13 9.98 4.26
C PHE A 115 2.39 10.48 2.84
N PRO A 116 2.31 11.82 2.62
CA PRO A 116 2.54 12.41 1.30
C PRO A 116 3.89 12.08 0.67
N ASN A 117 4.96 12.01 1.48
CA ASN A 117 6.30 11.70 1.00
C ASN A 117 6.41 10.27 0.43
N GLU A 118 5.60 9.32 0.91
CA GLU A 118 5.59 7.94 0.44
C GLU A 118 5.16 7.85 -1.03
N CYS A 119 4.16 8.62 -1.45
CA CYS A 119 3.77 8.73 -2.86
C CYS A 119 4.77 9.57 -3.65
N ARG A 120 5.15 10.74 -3.12
CA ARG A 120 6.08 11.66 -3.79
C ARG A 120 7.38 10.98 -4.17
N TRP A 121 7.91 10.10 -3.33
CA TRP A 121 9.14 9.37 -3.60
C TRP A 121 9.09 8.58 -4.92
N PHE A 122 7.98 7.93 -5.22
CA PHE A 122 7.77 7.21 -6.49
C PHE A 122 7.46 8.16 -7.65
N VAL A 123 6.63 9.18 -7.43
CA VAL A 123 6.28 10.16 -8.47
C VAL A 123 7.51 10.93 -8.97
N GLU A 124 8.48 11.20 -8.11
CA GLU A 124 9.76 11.81 -8.50
C GLU A 124 10.64 10.87 -9.33
N ARG A 125 10.26 9.61 -9.52
CA ARG A 125 10.99 8.55 -10.25
C ARG A 125 10.13 7.89 -11.32
N LEU A 126 9.32 8.66 -12.04
CA LEU A 126 8.44 8.16 -13.11
C LEU A 126 9.18 7.56 -14.31
N ASN A 127 10.50 7.73 -14.41
CA ASN A 127 11.33 7.00 -15.35
C ASN A 127 11.50 5.52 -14.96
N GLU A 128 11.36 5.18 -13.69
CA GLU A 128 11.54 3.83 -13.13
C GLU A 128 10.18 3.17 -12.77
N TYR A 129 9.21 3.98 -12.31
CA TYR A 129 7.93 3.52 -11.80
C TYR A 129 6.74 4.13 -12.57
N GLU A 130 5.69 3.33 -12.69
CA GLU A 130 4.35 3.80 -13.02
C GLU A 130 3.53 3.76 -11.72
N VAL A 131 2.86 4.84 -11.36
CA VAL A 131 2.24 4.99 -10.03
C VAL A 131 0.74 5.16 -10.15
N TYR A 132 0.00 4.32 -9.45
CA TYR A 132 -1.44 4.44 -9.28
C TYR A 132 -1.79 4.56 -7.80
N THR A 133 -2.73 5.44 -7.50
CA THR A 133 -3.18 5.75 -6.15
C THR A 133 -4.63 5.32 -5.96
N VAL A 134 -4.89 4.57 -4.89
CA VAL A 134 -6.21 4.03 -4.55
C VAL A 134 -6.61 4.52 -3.16
N ARG A 135 -7.79 5.13 -3.04
CA ARG A 135 -8.42 5.47 -1.77
C ARG A 135 -9.57 4.54 -1.47
N ILE A 136 -9.50 3.83 -0.34
CA ILE A 136 -10.62 3.04 0.16
C ILE A 136 -11.27 3.78 1.33
N TYR A 137 -12.57 3.98 1.21
CA TYR A 137 -13.41 4.65 2.19
C TYR A 137 -14.50 3.69 2.68
N ALA A 138 -14.68 3.56 3.99
CA ALA A 138 -15.72 2.75 4.60
C ALA A 138 -15.98 3.23 6.04
N PRO A 139 -16.69 4.35 6.25
CA PRO A 139 -16.82 5.00 7.55
C PRO A 139 -17.50 4.13 8.61
N ASN A 140 -18.32 3.15 8.22
CA ASN A 140 -18.95 2.22 9.14
C ASN A 140 -18.04 1.06 9.56
N ARG A 141 -16.88 0.90 8.91
CA ARG A 141 -15.88 -0.16 9.16
C ARG A 141 -14.60 0.35 9.84
N GLU A 142 -14.50 1.63 10.15
CA GLU A 142 -13.31 2.22 10.77
C GLU A 142 -13.15 1.74 12.21
N ILE A 143 -12.19 0.84 12.46
CA ILE A 143 -11.99 0.19 13.77
C ILE A 143 -11.37 1.09 14.84
N LEU A 144 -10.74 2.21 14.46
CA LEU A 144 -10.15 3.18 15.40
C LEU A 144 -11.11 4.34 15.71
N LYS A 145 -12.29 4.37 15.11
CA LYS A 145 -13.30 5.42 15.34
C LYS A 145 -13.59 5.50 16.84
N ASN A 146 -13.51 6.71 17.40
CA ASN A 146 -13.66 6.99 18.83
C ASN A 146 -12.49 6.52 19.73
N THR A 147 -11.31 6.25 19.18
CA THR A 147 -10.08 6.03 19.93
C THR A 147 -9.10 7.20 19.75
N PRO A 148 -8.14 7.43 20.69
CA PRO A 148 -7.11 8.46 20.52
C PRO A 148 -6.28 8.29 19.24
N GLU A 149 -6.03 7.04 18.83
CA GLU A 149 -5.24 6.70 17.64
C GLU A 149 -5.91 7.11 16.34
N TYR A 150 -7.22 7.36 16.34
CA TYR A 150 -7.96 7.85 15.17
C TYR A 150 -7.45 9.19 14.64
N ASN A 151 -6.94 10.03 15.55
CA ASN A 151 -6.39 11.34 15.23
C ASN A 151 -4.86 11.35 15.12
N ASP A 152 -4.21 10.19 15.22
CA ASP A 152 -2.77 10.10 14.99
C ASP A 152 -2.42 10.57 13.57
N ILE A 153 -1.23 11.19 13.43
CA ILE A 153 -0.78 11.69 12.13
C ILE A 153 -0.76 10.60 11.05
N SER A 154 -0.50 9.34 11.42
CA SER A 154 -0.54 8.23 10.49
C SER A 154 -1.94 7.85 9.99
N GLU A 155 -3.00 8.37 10.61
CA GLU A 155 -4.40 8.19 10.16
C GLU A 155 -4.95 9.48 9.51
N THR A 156 -4.24 10.61 9.61
CA THR A 156 -4.75 11.92 9.21
C THR A 156 -3.91 12.65 8.17
N ALA A 157 -2.64 12.29 7.97
CA ALA A 157 -1.72 13.01 7.08
C ALA A 157 -2.16 13.07 5.61
N LEU A 158 -3.04 12.17 5.15
CA LEU A 158 -3.60 12.19 3.80
C LEU A 158 -5.01 12.80 3.72
N LEU A 159 -5.57 13.33 4.80
CA LEU A 159 -6.90 13.96 4.79
C LEU A 159 -6.94 15.27 4.02
N GLU A 160 -5.79 15.95 3.88
CA GLU A 160 -5.66 17.18 3.11
C GLU A 160 -5.62 16.93 1.59
N PHE A 161 -5.43 15.67 1.16
CA PHE A 161 -5.50 15.29 -0.23
C PHE A 161 -6.98 15.24 -0.65
N SER A 162 -7.36 16.11 -1.58
CA SER A 162 -8.67 16.04 -2.21
C SER A 162 -8.84 14.73 -3.00
N ASP A 163 -10.08 14.32 -3.24
CA ASP A 163 -10.37 13.08 -3.99
C ASP A 163 -9.75 13.07 -5.39
N GLY A 164 -9.49 14.24 -5.98
CA GLY A 164 -8.77 14.38 -7.26
C GLY A 164 -7.28 14.01 -7.25
N TYR A 165 -6.71 13.71 -6.09
CA TYR A 165 -5.35 13.17 -5.97
C TYR A 165 -5.28 11.65 -6.10
N TYR A 166 -6.44 10.97 -6.14
CA TYR A 166 -6.51 9.53 -6.26
C TYR A 166 -6.96 9.16 -7.66
N ASP A 167 -6.24 8.23 -8.30
CA ASP A 167 -6.65 7.68 -9.60
C ASP A 167 -7.91 6.84 -9.44
N TYR A 168 -8.06 6.18 -8.29
CA TYR A 168 -9.21 5.36 -7.95
C TYR A 168 -9.72 5.66 -6.55
N PHE A 169 -11.01 5.97 -6.45
CA PHE A 169 -11.71 6.16 -5.18
C PHE A 169 -12.80 5.09 -5.04
N TYR A 170 -12.77 4.35 -3.94
CA TYR A 170 -13.69 3.24 -3.74
C TYR A 170 -14.38 3.29 -2.37
N ASN A 171 -15.73 3.18 -2.37
CA ASN A 171 -16.55 3.05 -1.16
C ASN A 171 -16.78 1.56 -0.85
N ASN A 172 -16.13 1.03 0.19
CA ASN A 172 -16.19 -0.38 0.60
C ASN A 172 -17.20 -0.62 1.72
N GLU A 173 -18.44 -0.15 1.56
CA GLU A 173 -19.55 -0.45 2.47
C GLU A 173 -20.35 -1.70 2.02
N GLY A 174 -20.11 -2.19 0.84
CA GLY A 174 -20.78 -3.32 0.21
C GLY A 174 -20.24 -4.69 0.61
N THR A 175 -20.51 -5.70 -0.22
CA THR A 175 -20.09 -7.08 -0.02
C THR A 175 -18.64 -7.33 -0.48
N LEU A 176 -18.11 -8.53 -0.18
CA LEU A 176 -16.80 -8.93 -0.67
C LEU A 176 -16.79 -9.12 -2.19
N GLU A 177 -17.90 -9.60 -2.75
CA GLU A 177 -18.08 -9.79 -4.19
C GLU A 177 -18.08 -8.45 -4.93
N GLU A 178 -18.74 -7.44 -4.39
CA GLU A 178 -18.72 -6.08 -4.95
C GLU A 178 -17.31 -5.48 -4.92
N LEU A 179 -16.56 -5.69 -3.83
CA LEU A 179 -15.16 -5.29 -3.75
C LEU A 179 -14.32 -6.01 -4.79
N GLU A 180 -14.51 -7.33 -4.98
CA GLU A 180 -13.76 -8.11 -5.96
C GLU A 180 -14.02 -7.65 -7.40
N GLU A 181 -15.26 -7.31 -7.75
CA GLU A 181 -15.61 -6.76 -9.07
C GLU A 181 -14.96 -5.38 -9.30
N GLN A 182 -14.92 -4.52 -8.30
CA GLN A 182 -14.23 -3.23 -8.39
C GLN A 182 -12.72 -3.43 -8.59
N VAL A 183 -12.12 -4.37 -7.87
CA VAL A 183 -10.70 -4.71 -8.02
C VAL A 183 -10.42 -5.20 -9.45
N LYS A 184 -11.25 -6.07 -10.02
CA LYS A 184 -11.11 -6.53 -11.40
C LYS A 184 -11.21 -5.37 -12.39
N SER A 185 -12.17 -4.46 -12.20
CA SER A 185 -12.30 -3.27 -13.05
C SER A 185 -11.04 -2.40 -13.03
N ILE A 186 -10.44 -2.19 -11.86
CA ILE A 186 -9.17 -1.44 -11.73
C ILE A 186 -8.03 -2.19 -12.45
N ILE A 187 -7.95 -3.52 -12.29
CA ILE A 187 -6.93 -4.34 -12.96
C ILE A 187 -7.06 -4.22 -14.48
N TYR A 188 -8.27 -4.31 -15.04
CA TYR A 188 -8.50 -4.16 -16.48
C TYR A 188 -8.06 -2.79 -17.01
N GLN A 189 -8.32 -1.72 -16.24
CA GLN A 189 -7.90 -0.37 -16.61
C GLN A 189 -6.37 -0.20 -16.56
N ILE A 190 -5.70 -0.74 -15.52
CA ILE A 190 -4.24 -0.66 -15.37
C ILE A 190 -3.50 -1.53 -16.39
N LEU A 191 -4.06 -2.69 -16.75
CA LEU A 191 -3.46 -3.60 -17.74
C LEU A 191 -3.86 -3.25 -19.18
N GLU A 192 -4.78 -2.29 -19.39
CA GLU A 192 -5.32 -1.92 -20.71
C GLU A 192 -5.91 -3.11 -21.50
N ILE A 193 -6.61 -4.03 -20.81
CA ILE A 193 -7.20 -5.27 -21.39
C ILE A 193 -8.72 -5.32 -21.23
#